data_909ed105eb0912d1ab67efa0897f5ae4
#
_entry.id   909ed105eb0912d1ab67efa0897f5ae4
#
_cell.length_a   1.000
_cell.length_b   1.000
_cell.length_c   1.000
_cell.angle_alpha   90.00
_cell.angle_beta   90.00
_cell.angle_gamma   90.00
#
_symmetry.space_group_name_H-M   'P 1'
#
loop_
_entity.id
_entity.type
_entity.pdbx_description
1 polymer ?
#
loop_
_entity_poly.entity_id
_entity_poly.type
_entity_poly.pdbx_seq_one_letter_code
_entity_poly.pdbx_strand_id
1 'polypeptide(L)'
;EGLTASVNGEIMSVNRKSGDARVRALHGLTRAEISNQIDGVLKGYERTLELTGVGYRAQIEGQALSFNVGYSHPVSLILPDGVTATVEKQTVVALRGIDKRLVTQVAAKIRQVKSPDVYKQKGIKYSGELLRKKAGKAGKK
;
A
#
# COMPACT_ATOMS: atom_id res chain seq x y z
N GLU A 1 19.55 -6.83 18.95
CA GLU A 1 20.02 -7.56 20.15
C GLU A 1 19.16 -7.19 21.36
N GLY A 2 18.80 -8.17 22.22
CA GLY A 2 18.00 -7.93 23.42
C GLY A 2 16.57 -8.45 23.39
N LEU A 3 16.12 -9.08 22.30
CA LEU A 3 14.83 -9.74 22.18
C LEU A 3 15.02 -11.24 21.90
N THR A 4 14.11 -12.07 22.45
CA THR A 4 14.03 -13.50 22.17
C THR A 4 12.60 -13.85 21.81
N ALA A 5 12.40 -14.65 20.78
CA ALA A 5 11.11 -15.20 20.43
C ALA A 5 11.08 -16.69 20.76
N SER A 6 10.01 -17.16 21.35
CA SER A 6 9.77 -18.57 21.67
C SER A 6 8.37 -18.99 21.25
N VAL A 7 8.24 -20.22 20.79
CA VAL A 7 6.96 -20.82 20.40
C VAL A 7 6.67 -21.98 21.32
N ASN A 8 5.56 -21.91 22.05
CA ASN A 8 5.07 -22.97 22.94
C ASN A 8 3.68 -23.42 22.46
N GLY A 9 3.64 -24.52 21.72
CA GLY A 9 2.40 -24.97 21.09
C GLY A 9 1.83 -23.95 20.11
N GLU A 10 0.65 -23.43 20.38
CA GLU A 10 -0.04 -22.43 19.55
C GLU A 10 0.29 -20.97 19.91
N ILE A 11 1.08 -20.76 20.96
CA ILE A 11 1.38 -19.41 21.47
C ILE A 11 2.81 -19.03 21.11
N MET A 12 2.96 -17.92 20.40
CA MET A 12 4.25 -17.29 20.15
C MET A 12 4.47 -16.13 21.12
N SER A 13 5.55 -16.19 21.87
CA SER A 13 5.91 -15.19 22.87
C SER A 13 7.19 -14.46 22.46
N VAL A 14 7.18 -13.14 22.58
CA VAL A 14 8.36 -12.29 22.38
C VAL A 14 8.76 -11.74 23.74
N ASN A 15 9.98 -12.04 24.18
CA ASN A 15 10.51 -11.61 25.47
C ASN A 15 11.66 -10.64 25.28
N ARG A 16 11.81 -9.70 26.23
CA ARG A 16 12.91 -8.74 26.27
C ARG A 16 13.86 -9.05 27.42
N LYS A 17 15.15 -8.84 27.17
CA LYS A 17 16.21 -9.07 28.19
C LYS A 17 16.45 -7.85 29.09
N SER A 18 16.08 -6.64 28.63
CA SER A 18 16.31 -5.40 29.38
C SER A 18 15.10 -4.45 29.34
N GLY A 19 15.05 -3.55 30.31
CA GLY A 19 14.01 -2.51 30.42
C GLY A 19 14.31 -1.22 29.66
N ASP A 20 15.38 -1.15 28.89
CA ASP A 20 15.78 0.03 28.15
C ASP A 20 14.72 0.54 27.19
N ALA A 21 14.61 1.85 27.03
CA ALA A 21 13.59 2.48 26.17
C ALA A 21 13.67 1.97 24.72
N ARG A 22 14.88 1.78 24.19
CA ARG A 22 15.12 1.24 22.85
C ARG A 22 14.63 -0.19 22.72
N VAL A 23 14.93 -1.06 23.72
CA VAL A 23 14.51 -2.47 23.71
C VAL A 23 12.99 -2.59 23.87
N ARG A 24 12.36 -1.71 24.67
CA ARG A 24 10.89 -1.64 24.76
C ARG A 24 10.24 -1.27 23.43
N ALA A 25 10.79 -0.29 22.72
CA ALA A 25 10.28 0.11 21.40
C ALA A 25 10.41 -1.02 20.37
N LEU A 26 11.59 -1.67 20.32
CA LEU A 26 11.83 -2.83 19.44
C LEU A 26 10.93 -4.02 19.79
N HIS A 27 10.65 -4.27 21.08
CA HIS A 27 9.74 -5.33 21.51
C HIS A 27 8.33 -5.14 20.94
N GLY A 28 7.77 -3.93 21.05
CA GLY A 28 6.46 -3.61 20.46
C GLY A 28 6.43 -3.73 18.93
N LEU A 29 7.48 -3.24 18.26
CA LEU A 29 7.63 -3.35 16.81
C LEU A 29 7.68 -4.82 16.37
N THR A 30 8.54 -5.63 16.98
CA THR A 30 8.71 -7.04 16.63
C THR A 30 7.41 -7.82 16.81
N ARG A 31 6.69 -7.60 17.92
CA ARG A 31 5.38 -8.21 18.15
C ARG A 31 4.39 -7.87 17.04
N ALA A 32 4.31 -6.59 16.66
CA ALA A 32 3.41 -6.14 15.62
C ALA A 32 3.78 -6.70 14.24
N GLU A 33 5.09 -6.78 13.92
CA GLU A 33 5.55 -7.37 12.65
C GLU A 33 5.23 -8.87 12.56
N ILE A 34 5.46 -9.62 13.63
CA ILE A 34 5.13 -11.04 13.68
C ILE A 34 3.62 -11.26 13.51
N SER A 35 2.79 -10.50 14.23
CA SER A 35 1.34 -10.55 14.07
C SER A 35 0.90 -10.26 12.64
N ASN A 36 1.49 -9.23 12.00
CA ASN A 36 1.22 -8.92 10.61
C ASN A 36 1.64 -10.06 9.67
N GLN A 37 2.77 -10.73 9.92
CA GLN A 37 3.22 -11.86 9.10
C GLN A 37 2.27 -13.06 9.22
N ILE A 38 1.82 -13.39 10.43
CA ILE A 38 0.85 -14.46 10.66
C ILE A 38 -0.46 -14.15 9.93
N ASP A 39 -1.00 -12.95 10.08
CA ASP A 39 -2.21 -12.52 9.37
C ASP A 39 -2.03 -12.57 7.85
N GLY A 40 -0.85 -12.19 7.36
CA GLY A 40 -0.49 -12.23 5.96
C GLY A 40 -0.49 -13.63 5.36
N VAL A 41 0.02 -14.62 6.11
CA VAL A 41 0.01 -16.03 5.68
C VAL A 41 -1.40 -16.61 5.71
N LEU A 42 -2.21 -16.25 6.72
CA LEU A 42 -3.56 -16.78 6.88
C LEU A 42 -4.58 -16.18 5.92
N LYS A 43 -4.56 -14.87 5.74
CA LYS A 43 -5.60 -14.12 5.00
C LYS A 43 -5.09 -13.43 3.75
N GLY A 44 -3.78 -13.12 3.70
CA GLY A 44 -3.20 -12.22 2.72
C GLY A 44 -3.56 -10.76 3.01
N TYR A 45 -2.87 -9.86 2.33
CA TYR A 45 -3.18 -8.43 2.35
C TYR A 45 -3.61 -7.97 0.97
N GLU A 46 -4.63 -7.14 0.95
CA GLU A 46 -5.14 -6.52 -0.27
C GLU A 46 -5.17 -4.99 -0.13
N ARG A 47 -4.78 -4.29 -1.19
CA ARG A 47 -4.93 -2.84 -1.30
C ARG A 47 -5.46 -2.51 -2.68
N THR A 48 -6.57 -1.78 -2.72
CA THR A 48 -7.22 -1.35 -3.95
C THR A 48 -6.99 0.13 -4.17
N LEU A 49 -6.62 0.47 -5.39
CA LEU A 49 -6.38 1.84 -5.86
C LEU A 49 -7.35 2.14 -7.00
N GLU A 50 -7.85 3.36 -7.05
CA GLU A 50 -8.77 3.85 -8.07
C GLU A 50 -8.13 4.99 -8.85
N LEU A 51 -8.18 4.89 -10.18
CA LEU A 51 -7.75 5.93 -11.09
C LEU A 51 -8.95 6.80 -11.45
N THR A 52 -8.88 8.09 -11.15
CA THR A 52 -9.93 9.06 -11.46
C THR A 52 -9.39 10.09 -12.46
N GLY A 53 -9.98 10.16 -13.63
CA GLY A 53 -9.59 11.12 -14.68
C GLY A 53 -9.99 10.62 -16.06
N VAL A 54 -10.29 11.56 -16.97
CA VAL A 54 -10.62 11.23 -18.36
C VAL A 54 -9.38 10.70 -19.06
N GLY A 55 -9.49 9.48 -19.64
CA GLY A 55 -8.39 8.82 -20.34
C GLY A 55 -7.34 8.16 -19.44
N TYR A 56 -7.53 8.16 -18.12
CA TYR A 56 -6.64 7.46 -17.20
C TYR A 56 -6.87 5.95 -17.28
N ARG A 57 -5.80 5.20 -17.49
CA ARG A 57 -5.83 3.74 -17.65
C ARG A 57 -4.65 3.10 -16.97
N ALA A 58 -4.88 1.90 -16.44
CA ALA A 58 -3.84 0.99 -15.97
C ALA A 58 -3.91 -0.32 -16.74
N GLN A 59 -2.78 -0.90 -17.07
CA GLN A 59 -2.65 -2.19 -17.75
C GLN A 59 -1.56 -3.01 -17.08
N ILE A 60 -1.70 -4.34 -17.13
CA ILE A 60 -0.68 -5.27 -16.65
C ILE A 60 0.07 -5.79 -17.87
N GLU A 61 1.38 -5.68 -17.85
CA GLU A 61 2.31 -6.19 -18.85
C GLU A 61 3.30 -7.14 -18.16
N GLY A 62 2.91 -8.41 -18.01
CA GLY A 62 3.69 -9.38 -17.26
C GLY A 62 3.82 -9.01 -15.77
N GLN A 63 5.03 -8.72 -15.29
CA GLN A 63 5.29 -8.25 -13.93
C GLN A 63 5.29 -6.72 -13.79
N ALA A 64 4.98 -6.00 -14.84
CA ALA A 64 4.93 -4.54 -14.81
C ALA A 64 3.48 -4.03 -14.88
N LEU A 65 3.22 -2.96 -14.15
CA LEU A 65 2.01 -2.15 -14.25
C LEU A 65 2.33 -0.90 -15.06
N SER A 66 1.64 -0.72 -16.17
CA SER A 66 1.73 0.45 -17.03
C SER A 66 0.56 1.40 -16.76
N PHE A 67 0.87 2.66 -16.48
CA PHE A 67 -0.11 3.70 -16.15
C PHE A 67 -0.10 4.80 -17.20
N ASN A 68 -1.25 5.05 -17.82
CA ASN A 68 -1.47 6.23 -18.64
C ASN A 68 -2.31 7.24 -17.84
N VAL A 69 -1.65 8.26 -17.29
CA VAL A 69 -2.26 9.21 -16.34
C VAL A 69 -2.04 10.67 -16.77
N GLY A 70 -2.11 10.90 -18.06
CA GLY A 70 -2.03 12.26 -18.66
C GLY A 70 -0.61 12.81 -18.77
N TYR A 71 0.41 11.95 -18.72
CA TYR A 71 1.77 12.29 -19.12
C TYR A 71 1.98 12.01 -20.62
N SER A 72 3.02 12.56 -21.21
CA SER A 72 3.38 12.33 -22.61
C SER A 72 3.80 10.89 -22.92
N HIS A 73 4.18 10.14 -21.91
CA HIS A 73 4.57 8.73 -21.99
C HIS A 73 3.91 7.93 -20.85
N PRO A 74 3.65 6.64 -21.06
CA PRO A 74 3.16 5.77 -19.98
C PRO A 74 4.24 5.59 -18.90
N VAL A 75 3.82 5.51 -17.65
CA VAL A 75 4.72 5.24 -16.52
C VAL A 75 4.59 3.77 -16.17
N SER A 76 5.70 3.02 -16.27
CA SER A 76 5.75 1.60 -15.93
C SER A 76 6.38 1.40 -14.55
N LEU A 77 5.78 0.55 -13.74
CA LEU A 77 6.25 0.18 -12.41
C LEU A 77 6.35 -1.34 -12.33
N ILE A 78 7.56 -1.83 -12.07
CA ILE A 78 7.82 -3.26 -11.90
C ILE A 78 7.35 -3.68 -10.51
N LEU A 79 6.55 -4.74 -10.44
CA LEU A 79 6.11 -5.33 -9.20
C LEU A 79 7.24 -6.17 -8.59
N PRO A 80 7.50 -6.03 -7.28
CA PRO A 80 8.44 -6.93 -6.59
C PRO A 80 7.83 -8.33 -6.45
N ASP A 81 8.70 -9.32 -6.30
CA ASP A 81 8.29 -10.69 -6.02
C ASP A 81 7.45 -10.75 -4.74
N GLY A 82 6.37 -11.55 -4.78
CA GLY A 82 5.43 -11.68 -3.67
C GLY A 82 4.26 -10.70 -3.66
N VAL A 83 4.18 -9.79 -4.65
CA VAL A 83 3.02 -8.92 -4.87
C VAL A 83 2.42 -9.21 -6.23
N THR A 84 1.14 -9.54 -6.24
CA THR A 84 0.34 -9.71 -7.45
C THR A 84 -0.60 -8.52 -7.64
N ALA A 85 -0.84 -8.14 -8.88
CA ALA A 85 -1.77 -7.08 -9.22
C ALA A 85 -2.87 -7.62 -10.14
N THR A 86 -4.07 -7.14 -9.95
CA THR A 86 -5.21 -7.33 -10.84
C THR A 86 -5.76 -5.97 -11.26
N VAL A 87 -6.10 -5.81 -12.52
CA VAL A 87 -6.68 -4.56 -13.03
C VAL A 87 -8.09 -4.82 -13.51
N GLU A 88 -9.05 -4.12 -12.92
CA GLU A 88 -10.46 -4.17 -13.30
C GLU A 88 -10.85 -2.87 -14.01
N LYS A 89 -11.57 -3.01 -15.14
CA LYS A 89 -12.08 -1.87 -15.92
C LYS A 89 -11.01 -0.83 -16.31
N GLN A 90 -9.73 -1.20 -16.30
CA GLN A 90 -8.58 -0.32 -16.55
C GLN A 90 -8.45 0.88 -15.58
N THR A 91 -9.30 0.99 -14.57
CA THR A 91 -9.35 2.10 -13.62
C THR A 91 -9.21 1.68 -12.17
N VAL A 92 -9.34 0.40 -11.87
CA VAL A 92 -9.20 -0.14 -10.52
C VAL A 92 -8.05 -1.14 -10.50
N VAL A 93 -7.10 -0.92 -9.62
CA VAL A 93 -5.92 -1.77 -9.44
C VAL A 93 -5.98 -2.37 -8.04
N ALA A 94 -6.14 -3.68 -7.96
CA ALA A 94 -6.06 -4.42 -6.71
C ALA A 94 -4.69 -5.09 -6.59
N LEU A 95 -4.02 -4.85 -5.48
CA LEU A 95 -2.73 -5.43 -5.13
C LEU A 95 -2.93 -6.45 -4.03
N ARG A 96 -2.35 -7.63 -4.18
CA ARG A 96 -2.40 -8.71 -3.19
C ARG A 96 -1.01 -9.24 -2.88
N GLY A 97 -0.78 -9.62 -1.63
CA GLY A 97 0.46 -10.25 -1.21
C GLY A 97 0.40 -10.72 0.23
N ILE A 98 1.39 -11.51 0.64
CA ILE A 98 1.52 -12.02 1.99
C ILE A 98 2.14 -10.94 2.90
N ASP A 99 3.11 -10.18 2.38
CA ASP A 99 3.82 -9.15 3.15
C ASP A 99 3.08 -7.82 3.08
N LYS A 100 2.54 -7.39 4.23
CA LYS A 100 1.86 -6.11 4.40
C LYS A 100 2.73 -4.92 3.99
N ARG A 101 4.03 -4.95 4.33
CA ARG A 101 4.96 -3.85 4.04
C ARG A 101 5.17 -3.72 2.54
N LEU A 102 5.42 -4.81 1.83
CA LEU A 102 5.59 -4.80 0.38
C LEU A 102 4.33 -4.32 -0.34
N VAL A 103 3.17 -4.87 0.01
CA VAL A 103 1.89 -4.47 -0.61
C VAL A 103 1.61 -2.98 -0.41
N THR A 104 1.78 -2.47 0.82
CA THR A 104 1.54 -1.06 1.11
C THR A 104 2.57 -0.13 0.48
N GLN A 105 3.84 -0.55 0.39
CA GLN A 105 4.90 0.21 -0.26
C GLN A 105 4.66 0.33 -1.78
N VAL A 106 4.27 -0.77 -2.43
CA VAL A 106 3.92 -0.75 -3.86
C VAL A 106 2.70 0.14 -4.10
N ALA A 107 1.66 0.03 -3.26
CA ALA A 107 0.48 0.88 -3.35
C ALA A 107 0.83 2.37 -3.19
N ALA A 108 1.72 2.71 -2.25
CA ALA A 108 2.19 4.08 -2.07
C ALA A 108 2.98 4.60 -3.29
N LYS A 109 3.86 3.77 -3.89
CA LYS A 109 4.57 4.13 -5.12
C LYS A 109 3.61 4.39 -6.28
N ILE A 110 2.60 3.54 -6.46
CA ILE A 110 1.57 3.72 -7.50
C ILE A 110 0.82 5.04 -7.28
N ARG A 111 0.40 5.32 -6.04
CA ARG A 111 -0.29 6.58 -5.72
C ARG A 111 0.57 7.81 -5.99
N GLN A 112 1.89 7.70 -5.79
CA GLN A 112 2.85 8.78 -6.06
C GLN A 112 3.03 9.06 -7.56
N VAL A 113 2.76 8.12 -8.46
CA VAL A 113 2.83 8.33 -9.92
C VAL A 113 1.95 9.52 -10.32
N LYS A 114 0.75 9.62 -9.76
CA LYS A 114 -0.16 10.76 -9.97
C LYS A 114 -1.03 10.97 -8.76
N SER A 115 -0.56 11.75 -7.80
CA SER A 115 -1.35 12.09 -6.61
C SER A 115 -2.61 12.86 -7.00
N PRO A 116 -3.74 12.64 -6.30
CA PRO A 116 -4.99 13.31 -6.61
C PRO A 116 -4.88 14.83 -6.46
N ASP A 117 -5.41 15.57 -7.43
CA ASP A 117 -5.51 17.02 -7.35
C ASP A 117 -6.61 17.43 -6.36
N VAL A 118 -6.35 18.51 -5.61
CA VAL A 118 -7.28 19.03 -4.58
C VAL A 118 -8.52 19.71 -5.17
N TYR A 119 -8.50 20.14 -6.45
CA TYR A 119 -9.61 20.83 -7.09
C TYR A 119 -10.55 19.89 -7.85
N LYS A 120 -10.01 19.06 -8.73
CA LYS A 120 -10.78 18.13 -9.58
C LYS A 120 -10.70 16.69 -9.13
N GLN A 121 -9.85 16.37 -8.14
CA GLN A 121 -9.61 15.03 -7.60
C GLN A 121 -9.15 14.01 -8.67
N LYS A 122 -8.52 14.51 -9.76
CA LYS A 122 -7.92 13.66 -10.78
C LYS A 122 -6.61 13.09 -10.28
N GLY A 123 -6.42 11.79 -10.39
CA GLY A 123 -5.23 11.09 -9.92
C GLY A 123 -5.53 9.68 -9.47
N ILE A 124 -4.58 9.08 -8.78
CA ILE A 124 -4.67 7.74 -8.20
C ILE A 124 -4.88 7.87 -6.70
N LYS A 125 -5.99 7.35 -6.20
CA LYS A 125 -6.35 7.34 -4.78
C LYS A 125 -6.51 5.91 -4.27
N TYR A 126 -6.45 5.73 -2.96
CA TYR A 126 -6.89 4.46 -2.35
C TYR A 126 -8.43 4.35 -2.43
N SER A 127 -8.93 3.14 -2.58
CA SER A 127 -10.36 2.89 -2.48
C SER A 127 -10.88 3.30 -1.10
N GLY A 128 -11.94 4.13 -1.08
CA GLY A 128 -12.47 4.68 0.16
C GLY A 128 -11.71 5.88 0.73
N GLU A 129 -10.65 6.39 0.09
CA GLU A 129 -9.94 7.58 0.54
C GLU A 129 -10.80 8.84 0.35
N LEU A 130 -11.07 9.54 1.47
CA LEU A 130 -11.77 10.82 1.46
C LEU A 130 -10.77 11.96 1.15
N LEU A 131 -10.88 12.53 -0.04
CA LEU A 131 -10.03 13.64 -0.46
C LEU A 131 -10.67 14.98 -0.09
N ARG A 132 -9.91 15.87 0.54
CA ARG A 132 -10.34 17.24 0.77
C ARG A 132 -10.38 17.98 -0.55
N LYS A 133 -11.57 18.46 -0.93
CA LYS A 133 -11.78 19.28 -2.13
C LYS A 133 -11.71 20.76 -1.77
N LYS A 134 -10.92 21.52 -2.51
CA LYS A 134 -10.90 22.99 -2.42
C LYS A 134 -11.82 23.59 -3.48
N ALA A 135 -12.51 24.69 -3.13
CA ALA A 135 -13.27 25.46 -4.09
C ALA A 135 -12.30 26.21 -5.02
N GLY A 136 -12.54 26.14 -6.33
CA GLY A 136 -11.81 26.96 -7.31
C GLY A 136 -12.21 28.44 -7.25
N LYS A 137 -11.63 29.28 -8.13
CA LYS A 137 -11.91 30.74 -8.19
C LYS A 137 -13.39 31.12 -8.33
N ALA A 138 -14.24 30.23 -8.86
CA ALA A 138 -15.68 30.45 -9.01
C ALA A 138 -16.52 30.29 -7.71
N GLY A 139 -15.90 29.89 -6.59
CA GLY A 139 -16.58 29.70 -5.32
C GLY A 139 -16.63 30.93 -4.41
N LYS A 140 -16.27 32.11 -4.90
CA LYS A 140 -16.34 33.37 -4.15
C LYS A 140 -17.52 34.19 -4.68
N LYS A 141 -18.71 33.89 -4.21
CA LYS A 141 -19.83 34.82 -4.10
C LYS A 141 -20.16 34.97 -2.63
#